data_fa43268254f7ef078c9744ed9098758a
#
_entry.id   fa43268254f7ef078c9744ed9098758a
#
_cell.length_a   1.000
_cell.length_b   1.000
_cell.length_c   1.000
_cell.angle_alpha   90.00
_cell.angle_beta   90.00
_cell.angle_gamma   90.00
#
_symmetry.space_group_name_H-M   'P 1'
#
loop_
_entity.id
_entity.type
_entity.pdbx_description
1 polymer ?
#
loop_
_entity_poly.entity_id
_entity_poly.type
_entity_poly.pdbx_seq_one_letter_code
_entity_poly.pdbx_strand_id
1 'polypeptide(L)'
;MGKSNQSTQEINSQAQNPLGTAPVGGLIAKFAIPAIISMLVSAMYNIVDQIFIGQGVGMLGNAATNVAFPVTTIATALALLLGIGGASNYNLEMGAGYEEKASGIAGTALSSLVSDGVILAAIILLFLKPLLTLFGATADVMPYAVDYTGITAFGLPFYILSVGGNHVVRADRSPTYSMVCIMIGAIINTILDPLFIFGFGWGIKGAAWATVIGQVASGVLVIVYFCKFRKMYLSGEMLKPKLSYLGAIIS
;
A
#
# COMPACT_ATOMS: atom_id res chain seq x y z
N MET A 1 43.16 22.07 -13.23
CA MET A 1 42.33 21.25 -14.15
C MET A 1 41.20 20.45 -13.46
N GLY A 2 41.14 20.35 -12.12
CA GLY A 2 40.10 19.57 -11.42
C GLY A 2 38.73 20.23 -11.22
N LYS A 3 38.65 21.56 -11.16
CA LYS A 3 37.39 22.29 -10.90
C LYS A 3 36.44 22.39 -12.13
N SER A 4 36.98 22.33 -13.32
CA SER A 4 36.18 22.39 -14.57
C SER A 4 35.40 21.10 -14.83
N ASN A 5 35.91 19.94 -14.41
CA ASN A 5 35.22 18.66 -14.59
C ASN A 5 34.11 18.42 -13.57
N GLN A 6 34.24 18.95 -12.34
CA GLN A 6 33.16 18.84 -11.33
C GLN A 6 31.97 19.69 -11.71
N SER A 7 32.17 20.94 -12.13
CA SER A 7 31.07 21.81 -12.57
C SER A 7 30.35 21.28 -13.81
N THR A 8 31.05 20.63 -14.74
CA THR A 8 30.44 20.02 -15.92
C THR A 8 29.67 18.73 -15.58
N GLN A 9 30.11 17.95 -14.61
CA GLN A 9 29.35 16.80 -14.08
C GLN A 9 28.12 17.21 -13.27
N GLU A 10 28.20 18.26 -12.48
CA GLU A 10 27.05 18.81 -11.74
C GLU A 10 26.00 19.42 -12.68
N ILE A 11 26.42 20.15 -13.71
CA ILE A 11 25.51 20.67 -14.76
C ILE A 11 24.85 19.54 -15.55
N ASN A 12 25.55 18.47 -15.88
CA ASN A 12 24.98 17.32 -16.56
C ASN A 12 24.06 16.48 -15.65
N SER A 13 24.33 16.36 -14.35
CA SER A 13 23.44 15.66 -13.43
C SER A 13 22.16 16.47 -13.14
N GLN A 14 22.23 17.79 -13.09
CA GLN A 14 21.06 18.68 -12.99
C GLN A 14 20.22 18.68 -14.28
N ALA A 15 20.84 18.59 -15.45
CA ALA A 15 20.15 18.47 -16.74
C ALA A 15 19.40 17.12 -16.90
N GLN A 16 19.78 16.09 -16.16
CA GLN A 16 19.11 14.78 -16.16
C GLN A 16 17.98 14.65 -15.11
N ASN A 17 17.81 15.63 -14.22
CA ASN A 17 16.73 15.59 -13.23
C ASN A 17 15.49 16.36 -13.73
N PRO A 18 14.47 15.68 -14.26
CA PRO A 18 13.27 16.34 -14.79
C PRO A 18 12.49 17.12 -13.73
N LEU A 19 12.71 16.85 -12.43
CA LEU A 19 12.08 17.58 -11.34
C LEU A 19 12.64 18.99 -11.16
N GLY A 20 13.87 19.26 -11.62
CA GLY A 20 14.51 20.57 -11.54
C GLY A 20 14.38 21.44 -12.80
N THR A 21 14.02 20.83 -13.94
CA THR A 21 14.08 21.51 -15.27
C THR A 21 12.77 21.51 -16.04
N ALA A 22 11.82 20.61 -15.72
CA ALA A 22 10.54 20.52 -16.42
C ALA A 22 9.56 21.64 -16.01
N PRO A 23 8.64 22.07 -16.89
CA PRO A 23 7.59 23.02 -16.55
C PRO A 23 6.73 22.49 -15.41
N VAL A 24 6.55 23.30 -14.35
CA VAL A 24 5.88 22.90 -13.09
C VAL A 24 4.49 22.32 -13.36
N GLY A 25 3.69 22.91 -14.25
CA GLY A 25 2.35 22.43 -14.57
C GLY A 25 2.34 21.02 -15.17
N GLY A 26 3.25 20.70 -16.10
CA GLY A 26 3.39 19.36 -16.67
C GLY A 26 3.87 18.32 -15.65
N LEU A 27 4.74 18.75 -14.73
CA LEU A 27 5.24 17.90 -13.66
C LEU A 27 4.12 17.56 -12.66
N ILE A 28 3.35 18.56 -12.23
CA ILE A 28 2.19 18.34 -11.34
C ILE A 28 1.21 17.38 -12.00
N ALA A 29 0.84 17.58 -13.27
CA ALA A 29 -0.08 16.70 -13.98
C ALA A 29 0.43 15.26 -14.04
N LYS A 30 1.72 15.05 -14.29
CA LYS A 30 2.36 13.72 -14.37
C LYS A 30 2.23 12.91 -13.07
N PHE A 31 2.21 13.58 -11.92
CA PHE A 31 2.06 12.92 -10.62
C PHE A 31 0.61 12.92 -10.12
N ALA A 32 -0.11 14.02 -10.33
CA ALA A 32 -1.48 14.18 -9.82
C ALA A 32 -2.48 13.30 -10.57
N ILE A 33 -2.41 13.22 -11.90
CA ILE A 33 -3.37 12.44 -12.70
C ILE A 33 -3.36 10.96 -12.31
N PRO A 34 -2.20 10.24 -12.25
CA PRO A 34 -2.19 8.85 -11.81
C PRO A 34 -2.66 8.68 -10.36
N ALA A 35 -2.35 9.64 -9.48
CA ALA A 35 -2.80 9.58 -8.09
C ALA A 35 -4.31 9.72 -7.97
N ILE A 36 -4.92 10.69 -8.66
CA ILE A 36 -6.38 10.90 -8.67
C ILE A 36 -7.09 9.66 -9.24
N ILE A 37 -6.62 9.12 -10.37
CA ILE A 37 -7.19 7.90 -10.96
C ILE A 37 -7.12 6.74 -9.97
N SER A 38 -5.98 6.55 -9.28
CA SER A 38 -5.82 5.50 -8.27
C SER A 38 -6.83 5.65 -7.13
N MET A 39 -7.03 6.88 -6.63
CA MET A 39 -7.98 7.15 -5.55
C MET A 39 -9.42 6.90 -5.99
N LEU A 40 -9.80 7.34 -7.19
CA LEU A 40 -11.13 7.09 -7.74
C LEU A 40 -11.40 5.60 -7.92
N VAL A 41 -10.46 4.86 -8.50
CA VAL A 41 -10.58 3.40 -8.67
C VAL A 41 -10.71 2.71 -7.31
N SER A 42 -9.91 3.11 -6.32
CA SER A 42 -10.01 2.57 -4.95
C SER A 42 -11.36 2.86 -4.29
N ALA A 43 -11.89 4.06 -4.47
CA ALA A 43 -13.21 4.40 -3.92
C ALA A 43 -14.32 3.60 -4.62
N MET A 44 -14.24 3.47 -5.94
CA MET A 44 -15.24 2.76 -6.71
C MET A 44 -15.26 1.26 -6.39
N TYR A 45 -14.09 0.61 -6.32
CA TYR A 45 -14.09 -0.82 -6.00
C TYR A 45 -14.63 -1.10 -4.60
N ASN A 46 -14.36 -0.23 -3.61
CA ASN A 46 -14.95 -0.37 -2.27
C ASN A 46 -16.49 -0.30 -2.30
N ILE A 47 -17.06 0.61 -3.11
CA ILE A 47 -18.52 0.72 -3.27
C ILE A 47 -19.08 -0.54 -3.94
N VAL A 48 -18.42 -1.02 -4.99
CA VAL A 48 -18.86 -2.21 -5.74
C VAL A 48 -18.79 -3.46 -4.86
N ASP A 49 -17.73 -3.65 -4.09
CA ASP A 49 -17.57 -4.72 -3.11
C ASP A 49 -18.72 -4.73 -2.09
N GLN A 50 -19.05 -3.57 -1.50
CA GLN A 50 -20.18 -3.45 -0.57
C GLN A 50 -21.54 -3.77 -1.22
N ILE A 51 -21.72 -3.43 -2.50
CA ILE A 51 -22.94 -3.78 -3.25
C ILE A 51 -23.03 -5.30 -3.43
N PHE A 52 -21.94 -5.97 -3.82
CA PHE A 52 -21.94 -7.43 -4.01
C PHE A 52 -22.16 -8.18 -2.69
N ILE A 53 -21.51 -7.73 -1.60
CA ILE A 53 -21.74 -8.30 -0.27
C ILE A 53 -23.20 -8.10 0.17
N GLY A 54 -23.75 -6.90 -0.02
CA GLY A 54 -25.13 -6.60 0.33
C GLY A 54 -26.15 -7.44 -0.45
N GLN A 55 -25.90 -7.70 -1.72
CA GLN A 55 -26.75 -8.54 -2.57
C GLN A 55 -26.60 -10.05 -2.31
N GLY A 56 -25.37 -10.50 -2.06
CA GLY A 56 -25.07 -11.93 -1.93
C GLY A 56 -25.17 -12.47 -0.51
N VAL A 57 -24.88 -11.65 0.50
CA VAL A 57 -24.88 -12.04 1.92
C VAL A 57 -26.00 -11.32 2.70
N GLY A 58 -26.42 -10.16 2.21
CA GLY A 58 -27.45 -9.35 2.83
C GLY A 58 -26.90 -8.40 3.89
N MET A 59 -27.80 -7.88 4.73
CA MET A 59 -27.52 -6.82 5.72
C MET A 59 -26.47 -7.25 6.75
N LEU A 60 -26.47 -8.52 7.16
CA LEU A 60 -25.47 -9.05 8.12
C LEU A 60 -24.06 -9.07 7.53
N GLY A 61 -23.91 -9.30 6.22
CA GLY A 61 -22.63 -9.21 5.52
C GLY A 61 -22.07 -7.80 5.53
N ASN A 62 -22.86 -6.80 5.18
CA ASN A 62 -22.44 -5.40 5.24
C ASN A 62 -22.17 -4.94 6.69
N ALA A 63 -22.95 -5.41 7.66
CA ALA A 63 -22.67 -5.13 9.07
C ALA A 63 -21.33 -5.71 9.51
N ALA A 64 -21.00 -6.93 9.06
CA ALA A 64 -19.73 -7.59 9.35
C ALA A 64 -18.51 -6.83 8.80
N THR A 65 -18.58 -6.35 7.55
CA THR A 65 -17.52 -5.52 6.96
C THR A 65 -17.37 -4.17 7.67
N ASN A 66 -18.48 -3.56 8.11
CA ASN A 66 -18.44 -2.33 8.90
C ASN A 66 -17.79 -2.54 10.27
N VAL A 67 -18.02 -3.66 10.94
CA VAL A 67 -17.35 -4.03 12.19
C VAL A 67 -15.85 -4.30 11.96
N ALA A 68 -15.47 -4.82 10.79
CA ALA A 68 -14.08 -5.02 10.41
C ALA A 68 -13.37 -3.71 9.99
N PHE A 69 -14.09 -2.65 9.66
CA PHE A 69 -13.54 -1.40 9.14
C PHE A 69 -12.46 -0.74 10.03
N PRO A 70 -12.57 -0.73 11.38
CA PRO A 70 -11.48 -0.22 12.23
C PRO A 70 -10.14 -0.94 12.02
N VAL A 71 -10.15 -2.25 11.74
CA VAL A 71 -8.92 -3.00 11.43
C VAL A 71 -8.24 -2.46 10.17
N THR A 72 -9.00 -2.26 9.09
CA THR A 72 -8.46 -1.70 7.84
C THR A 72 -8.03 -0.24 8.01
N THR A 73 -8.70 0.52 8.86
CA THR A 73 -8.32 1.91 9.18
C THR A 73 -6.98 1.96 9.89
N ILE A 74 -6.75 1.11 10.90
CA ILE A 74 -5.47 1.00 11.60
C ILE A 74 -4.37 0.56 10.63
N ALA A 75 -4.64 -0.45 9.81
CA ALA A 75 -3.70 -0.91 8.79
C ALA A 75 -3.33 0.20 7.81
N THR A 76 -4.31 0.98 7.36
CA THR A 76 -4.08 2.13 6.47
C THR A 76 -3.26 3.21 7.15
N ALA A 77 -3.54 3.54 8.41
CA ALA A 77 -2.80 4.54 9.16
C ALA A 77 -1.31 4.16 9.30
N LEU A 78 -1.01 2.89 9.63
CA LEU A 78 0.36 2.38 9.69
C LEU A 78 1.03 2.41 8.31
N ALA A 79 0.32 1.99 7.27
CA ALA A 79 0.83 2.02 5.90
C ALA A 79 1.17 3.44 5.43
N LEU A 80 0.33 4.43 5.74
CA LEU A 80 0.56 5.83 5.39
C LEU A 80 1.68 6.45 6.21
N LEU A 81 1.74 6.17 7.52
CA LEU A 81 2.80 6.64 8.40
C LEU A 81 4.18 6.24 7.85
N LEU A 82 4.38 4.96 7.60
CA LEU A 82 5.66 4.45 7.10
C LEU A 82 5.88 4.73 5.62
N GLY A 83 4.83 4.66 4.80
CA GLY A 83 4.92 4.87 3.37
C GLY A 83 5.17 6.33 2.99
N ILE A 84 4.42 7.26 3.55
CA ILE A 84 4.58 8.69 3.29
C ILE A 84 5.85 9.20 3.98
N GLY A 85 6.07 8.84 5.25
CA GLY A 85 7.27 9.23 5.99
C GLY A 85 8.54 8.72 5.30
N GLY A 86 8.56 7.46 4.86
CA GLY A 86 9.67 6.89 4.09
C GLY A 86 9.88 7.59 2.75
N ALA A 87 8.82 7.84 2.00
CA ALA A 87 8.87 8.53 0.70
C ALA A 87 9.33 9.99 0.83
N SER A 88 8.86 10.70 1.84
CA SER A 88 9.22 12.10 2.11
C SER A 88 10.70 12.23 2.46
N ASN A 89 11.17 11.44 3.44
CA ASN A 89 12.56 11.45 3.86
C ASN A 89 13.50 10.95 2.75
N TYR A 90 13.08 9.96 1.96
CA TYR A 90 13.81 9.55 0.75
C TYR A 90 14.04 10.74 -0.20
N ASN A 91 12.98 11.48 -0.50
CA ASN A 91 13.09 12.63 -1.41
C ASN A 91 13.95 13.76 -0.84
N LEU A 92 13.89 14.02 0.48
CA LEU A 92 14.72 15.03 1.14
C LEU A 92 16.22 14.68 1.04
N GLU A 93 16.59 13.45 1.37
CA GLU A 93 17.97 13.01 1.31
C GLU A 93 18.51 12.92 -0.12
N MET A 94 17.66 12.51 -1.07
CA MET A 94 17.98 12.54 -2.51
C MET A 94 18.22 13.99 -3.01
N GLY A 95 17.40 14.94 -2.54
CA GLY A 95 17.58 16.35 -2.86
C GLY A 95 18.85 16.95 -2.26
N ALA A 96 19.27 16.45 -1.10
CA ALA A 96 20.53 16.85 -0.44
C ALA A 96 21.78 16.14 -1.03
N GLY A 97 21.61 15.20 -1.97
CA GLY A 97 22.71 14.46 -2.59
C GLY A 97 23.19 13.23 -1.81
N TYR A 98 22.48 12.81 -0.77
CA TYR A 98 22.84 11.64 0.06
C TYR A 98 22.10 10.37 -0.42
N GLU A 99 22.44 9.90 -1.62
CA GLU A 99 21.76 8.77 -2.28
C GLU A 99 21.76 7.47 -1.47
N GLU A 100 22.87 7.13 -0.81
CA GLU A 100 22.98 5.92 0.00
C GLU A 100 22.07 5.97 1.22
N LYS A 101 22.00 7.13 1.91
CA LYS A 101 21.12 7.35 3.06
C LYS A 101 19.65 7.32 2.64
N ALA A 102 19.31 7.97 1.53
CA ALA A 102 17.96 7.95 0.95
C ALA A 102 17.50 6.52 0.67
N SER A 103 18.34 5.73 0.01
CA SER A 103 18.07 4.32 -0.30
C SER A 103 17.92 3.47 0.97
N GLY A 104 18.73 3.73 2.01
CA GLY A 104 18.61 3.08 3.31
C GLY A 104 17.27 3.39 4.02
N ILE A 105 16.78 4.62 3.91
CA ILE A 105 15.47 5.03 4.43
C ILE A 105 14.34 4.31 3.69
N ALA A 106 14.37 4.31 2.35
CA ALA A 106 13.38 3.61 1.55
C ALA A 106 13.35 2.09 1.85
N GLY A 107 14.53 1.46 1.97
CA GLY A 107 14.64 0.04 2.33
C GLY A 107 14.09 -0.25 3.73
N THR A 108 14.39 0.60 4.71
CA THR A 108 13.83 0.50 6.07
C THR A 108 12.31 0.68 6.07
N ALA A 109 11.77 1.63 5.32
CA ALA A 109 10.33 1.83 5.19
C ALA A 109 9.65 0.58 4.62
N LEU A 110 10.17 0.00 3.54
CA LEU A 110 9.62 -1.19 2.90
C LEU A 110 9.63 -2.41 3.81
N SER A 111 10.74 -2.67 4.52
CA SER A 111 10.82 -3.78 5.45
C SER A 111 9.91 -3.60 6.66
N SER A 112 9.77 -2.37 7.16
CA SER A 112 8.86 -2.04 8.26
C SER A 112 7.40 -2.22 7.87
N LEU A 113 7.00 -1.84 6.64
CA LEU A 113 5.65 -2.07 6.13
C LEU A 113 5.27 -3.57 6.15
N VAL A 114 6.19 -4.45 5.74
CA VAL A 114 5.96 -5.89 5.78
C VAL A 114 5.89 -6.40 7.23
N SER A 115 6.83 -5.98 8.08
CA SER A 115 6.88 -6.38 9.48
C SER A 115 5.62 -5.97 10.24
N ASP A 116 5.19 -4.71 10.08
CA ASP A 116 3.98 -4.19 10.72
C ASP A 116 2.73 -4.92 10.23
N GLY A 117 2.68 -5.28 8.94
CA GLY A 117 1.59 -6.07 8.39
C GLY A 117 1.50 -7.46 9.02
N VAL A 118 2.63 -8.13 9.21
CA VAL A 118 2.68 -9.45 9.87
C VAL A 118 2.32 -9.33 11.35
N ILE A 119 2.86 -8.32 12.05
CA ILE A 119 2.57 -8.09 13.47
C ILE A 119 1.07 -7.79 13.67
N LEU A 120 0.52 -6.89 12.85
CA LEU A 120 -0.90 -6.54 12.94
C LEU A 120 -1.79 -7.75 12.63
N ALA A 121 -1.47 -8.54 11.61
CA ALA A 121 -2.19 -9.77 11.28
C ALA A 121 -2.18 -10.76 12.46
N ALA A 122 -1.02 -10.96 13.10
CA ALA A 122 -0.89 -11.81 14.27
C ALA A 122 -1.74 -11.31 15.44
N ILE A 123 -1.70 -10.01 15.74
CA ILE A 123 -2.52 -9.41 16.82
C ILE A 123 -4.01 -9.61 16.53
N ILE A 124 -4.45 -9.33 15.30
CA ILE A 124 -5.86 -9.49 14.91
C ILE A 124 -6.30 -10.94 15.05
N LEU A 125 -5.50 -11.90 14.56
CA LEU A 125 -5.85 -13.32 14.64
C LEU A 125 -5.86 -13.84 16.08
N LEU A 126 -4.93 -13.40 16.95
CA LEU A 126 -4.87 -13.79 18.35
C LEU A 126 -6.05 -13.23 19.16
N PHE A 127 -6.48 -12.01 18.89
CA PHE A 127 -7.52 -11.30 19.61
C PHE A 127 -8.78 -11.08 18.80
N LEU A 128 -9.07 -11.93 17.80
CA LEU A 128 -10.10 -11.72 16.79
C LEU A 128 -11.47 -11.42 17.40
N LYS A 129 -11.99 -12.32 18.23
CA LYS A 129 -13.31 -12.14 18.86
C LYS A 129 -13.37 -10.95 19.84
N PRO A 130 -12.42 -10.77 20.79
CA PRO A 130 -12.38 -9.61 21.67
C PRO A 130 -12.38 -8.28 20.90
N LEU A 131 -11.58 -8.16 19.81
CA LEU A 131 -11.51 -6.95 19.00
C LEU A 131 -12.83 -6.68 18.28
N LEU A 132 -13.43 -7.70 17.66
CA LEU A 132 -14.72 -7.54 16.98
C LEU A 132 -15.84 -7.16 17.96
N THR A 133 -15.82 -7.69 19.17
CA THR A 133 -16.76 -7.29 20.22
C THR A 133 -16.54 -5.83 20.62
N LEU A 134 -15.29 -5.40 20.77
CA LEU A 134 -14.94 -4.00 21.06
C LEU A 134 -15.40 -3.06 19.93
N PHE A 135 -15.35 -3.51 18.67
CA PHE A 135 -15.81 -2.75 17.50
C PHE A 135 -17.33 -2.82 17.27
N GLY A 136 -18.07 -3.47 18.18
CA GLY A 136 -19.53 -3.44 18.19
C GLY A 136 -20.19 -4.60 17.46
N ALA A 137 -19.52 -5.74 17.28
CA ALA A 137 -20.14 -6.95 16.73
C ALA A 137 -21.25 -7.46 17.65
N THR A 138 -22.48 -7.52 17.13
CA THR A 138 -23.59 -8.20 17.81
C THR A 138 -23.52 -9.71 17.66
N ALA A 139 -24.31 -10.46 18.43
CA ALA A 139 -24.32 -11.92 18.38
C ALA A 139 -24.62 -12.45 16.95
N ASP A 140 -25.51 -11.79 16.23
CA ASP A 140 -25.91 -12.17 14.86
C ASP A 140 -24.85 -11.85 13.81
N VAL A 141 -24.10 -10.75 14.00
CA VAL A 141 -23.04 -10.30 13.08
C VAL A 141 -21.72 -11.02 13.33
N MET A 142 -21.47 -11.47 14.58
CA MET A 142 -20.20 -12.04 14.99
C MET A 142 -19.69 -13.19 14.08
N PRO A 143 -20.52 -14.18 13.69
CA PRO A 143 -20.04 -15.26 12.82
C PRO A 143 -19.51 -14.75 11.48
N TYR A 144 -20.22 -13.81 10.86
CA TYR A 144 -19.83 -13.18 9.59
C TYR A 144 -18.57 -12.32 9.74
N ALA A 145 -18.47 -11.56 10.83
CA ALA A 145 -17.33 -10.70 11.10
C ALA A 145 -16.06 -11.52 11.37
N VAL A 146 -16.17 -12.64 12.09
CA VAL A 146 -15.06 -13.58 12.34
C VAL A 146 -14.58 -14.20 11.04
N ASP A 147 -15.49 -14.68 10.20
CA ASP A 147 -15.14 -15.26 8.91
C ASP A 147 -14.46 -14.25 8.00
N TYR A 148 -15.02 -13.05 7.88
CA TYR A 148 -14.47 -11.98 7.03
C TYR A 148 -13.10 -11.49 7.53
N THR A 149 -13.04 -11.07 8.80
CA THR A 149 -11.82 -10.49 9.36
C THR A 149 -10.73 -11.54 9.51
N GLY A 150 -11.07 -12.78 9.87
CA GLY A 150 -10.12 -13.88 9.97
C GLY A 150 -9.41 -14.16 8.64
N ILE A 151 -10.15 -14.15 7.52
CA ILE A 151 -9.57 -14.34 6.19
C ILE A 151 -8.78 -13.10 5.76
N THR A 152 -9.35 -11.90 5.88
CA THR A 152 -8.69 -10.66 5.44
C THR A 152 -7.44 -10.34 6.24
N ALA A 153 -7.31 -10.83 7.49
CA ALA A 153 -6.09 -10.70 8.28
C ALA A 153 -4.86 -11.30 7.57
N PHE A 154 -5.00 -12.39 6.81
CA PHE A 154 -3.90 -12.95 6.02
C PHE A 154 -3.46 -12.02 4.87
N GLY A 155 -4.32 -11.14 4.41
CA GLY A 155 -4.02 -10.14 3.39
C GLY A 155 -3.30 -8.89 3.93
N LEU A 156 -3.33 -8.63 5.24
CA LEU A 156 -2.80 -7.40 5.83
C LEU A 156 -1.33 -7.09 5.50
N PRO A 157 -0.39 -8.06 5.50
CA PRO A 157 0.98 -7.78 5.12
C PRO A 157 1.10 -7.24 3.69
N PHE A 158 0.33 -7.81 2.77
CA PHE A 158 0.30 -7.36 1.37
C PHE A 158 -0.46 -6.04 1.20
N TYR A 159 -1.52 -5.84 1.98
CA TYR A 159 -2.28 -4.59 2.00
C TYR A 159 -1.42 -3.42 2.47
N ILE A 160 -0.77 -3.55 3.63
CA ILE A 160 0.09 -2.50 4.19
C ILE A 160 1.27 -2.21 3.25
N LEU A 161 1.90 -3.27 2.71
CA LEU A 161 2.95 -3.12 1.71
C LEU A 161 2.44 -2.46 0.43
N SER A 162 1.25 -2.82 -0.05
CA SER A 162 0.67 -2.20 -1.25
C SER A 162 0.39 -0.73 -1.02
N VAL A 163 -0.33 -0.37 0.04
CA VAL A 163 -0.70 1.02 0.32
C VAL A 163 0.55 1.87 0.57
N GLY A 164 1.40 1.49 1.53
CA GLY A 164 2.59 2.25 1.90
C GLY A 164 3.67 2.23 0.82
N GLY A 165 3.95 1.05 0.23
CA GLY A 165 4.97 0.87 -0.81
C GLY A 165 4.68 1.65 -2.09
N ASN A 166 3.40 1.87 -2.43
CA ASN A 166 3.02 2.71 -3.56
C ASN A 166 3.45 4.18 -3.38
N HIS A 167 3.57 4.71 -2.15
CA HIS A 167 4.15 6.03 -1.91
C HIS A 167 5.65 6.05 -2.22
N VAL A 168 6.38 5.00 -1.84
CA VAL A 168 7.80 4.86 -2.15
C VAL A 168 8.04 4.69 -3.66
N VAL A 169 7.18 3.92 -4.36
CA VAL A 169 7.20 3.79 -5.84
C VAL A 169 7.00 5.15 -6.52
N ARG A 170 6.11 5.99 -6.01
CA ARG A 170 5.90 7.35 -6.52
C ARG A 170 7.12 8.24 -6.27
N ALA A 171 7.74 8.14 -5.08
CA ALA A 171 8.97 8.85 -4.76
C ALA A 171 10.13 8.44 -5.68
N ASP A 172 10.17 7.17 -6.10
CA ASP A 172 11.12 6.66 -7.12
C ASP A 172 10.73 7.03 -8.57
N ARG A 173 10.01 8.14 -8.75
CA ARG A 173 9.64 8.72 -10.06
C ARG A 173 8.79 7.82 -10.95
N SER A 174 8.01 6.90 -10.36
CA SER A 174 7.19 5.94 -11.10
C SER A 174 5.69 5.99 -10.72
N PRO A 175 5.02 7.17 -10.79
CA PRO A 175 3.62 7.31 -10.37
C PRO A 175 2.66 6.47 -11.21
N THR A 176 2.93 6.29 -12.50
CA THR A 176 2.12 5.46 -13.39
C THR A 176 2.18 3.98 -12.99
N TYR A 177 3.35 3.47 -12.58
CA TYR A 177 3.46 2.09 -12.10
C TYR A 177 2.66 1.89 -10.81
N SER A 178 2.74 2.84 -9.87
CA SER A 178 1.91 2.83 -8.64
C SER A 178 0.41 2.77 -8.97
N MET A 179 -0.05 3.58 -9.93
CA MET A 179 -1.44 3.53 -10.40
C MET A 179 -1.81 2.14 -10.92
N VAL A 180 -0.96 1.53 -11.75
CA VAL A 180 -1.19 0.18 -12.31
C VAL A 180 -1.28 -0.87 -11.21
N CYS A 181 -0.42 -0.82 -10.17
CA CYS A 181 -0.51 -1.74 -9.03
C CYS A 181 -1.87 -1.70 -8.35
N ILE A 182 -2.38 -0.48 -8.07
CA ILE A 182 -3.67 -0.28 -7.42
C ILE A 182 -4.82 -0.75 -8.33
N MET A 183 -4.77 -0.39 -9.61
CA MET A 183 -5.80 -0.77 -10.59
C MET A 183 -5.90 -2.29 -10.75
N ILE A 184 -4.78 -2.99 -10.87
CA ILE A 184 -4.77 -4.45 -11.03
C ILE A 184 -5.39 -5.12 -9.80
N GLY A 185 -5.04 -4.69 -8.60
CA GLY A 185 -5.64 -5.21 -7.36
C GLY A 185 -7.15 -4.99 -7.32
N ALA A 186 -7.60 -3.78 -7.66
CA ALA A 186 -9.02 -3.44 -7.69
C ALA A 186 -9.81 -4.22 -8.76
N ILE A 187 -9.25 -4.37 -9.96
CA ILE A 187 -9.89 -5.12 -11.06
C ILE A 187 -10.02 -6.61 -10.68
N ILE A 188 -8.96 -7.21 -10.13
CA ILE A 188 -8.98 -8.61 -9.69
C ILE A 188 -10.05 -8.81 -8.62
N ASN A 189 -10.09 -7.95 -7.59
CA ASN A 189 -11.11 -8.02 -6.55
C ASN A 189 -12.52 -7.92 -7.16
N THR A 190 -12.80 -6.88 -7.96
CA THR A 190 -14.12 -6.64 -8.58
C THR A 190 -14.59 -7.80 -9.45
N ILE A 191 -13.68 -8.54 -10.10
CA ILE A 191 -14.02 -9.72 -10.91
C ILE A 191 -14.26 -10.95 -10.00
N LEU A 192 -13.45 -11.12 -8.96
CA LEU A 192 -13.54 -12.28 -8.09
C LEU A 192 -14.70 -12.21 -7.11
N ASP A 193 -15.12 -11.02 -6.68
CA ASP A 193 -16.27 -10.86 -5.78
C ASP A 193 -17.52 -11.55 -6.29
N PRO A 194 -18.08 -11.22 -7.47
CA PRO A 194 -19.27 -11.89 -7.95
C PRO A 194 -19.04 -13.40 -8.23
N LEU A 195 -17.85 -13.78 -8.67
CA LEU A 195 -17.50 -15.17 -8.91
C LEU A 195 -17.55 -16.00 -7.61
N PHE A 196 -16.97 -15.51 -6.54
CA PHE A 196 -16.88 -16.22 -5.27
C PHE A 196 -18.18 -16.13 -4.47
N ILE A 197 -18.81 -14.95 -4.47
CA ILE A 197 -20.04 -14.72 -3.72
C ILE A 197 -21.22 -15.47 -4.35
N PHE A 198 -21.44 -15.30 -5.66
CA PHE A 198 -22.61 -15.86 -6.36
C PHE A 198 -22.27 -17.14 -7.12
N GLY A 199 -21.14 -17.18 -7.84
CA GLY A 199 -20.77 -18.35 -8.66
C GLY A 199 -20.46 -19.58 -7.82
N PHE A 200 -19.66 -19.44 -6.77
CA PHE A 200 -19.31 -20.54 -5.86
C PHE A 200 -20.20 -20.60 -4.61
N GLY A 201 -21.00 -19.59 -4.36
CA GLY A 201 -21.89 -19.55 -3.21
C GLY A 201 -21.16 -19.43 -1.86
N TRP A 202 -19.93 -18.89 -1.84
CA TRP A 202 -19.12 -18.76 -0.63
C TRP A 202 -19.56 -17.59 0.28
N GLY A 203 -20.47 -16.74 -0.18
CA GLY A 203 -20.98 -15.61 0.58
C GLY A 203 -19.87 -14.70 1.10
N ILE A 204 -19.89 -14.38 2.40
CA ILE A 204 -18.93 -13.46 3.02
C ILE A 204 -17.46 -13.95 2.93
N LYS A 205 -17.24 -15.26 2.99
CA LYS A 205 -15.90 -15.84 2.82
C LYS A 205 -15.38 -15.62 1.41
N GLY A 206 -16.26 -15.65 0.41
CA GLY A 206 -15.93 -15.34 -0.98
C GLY A 206 -15.43 -13.91 -1.15
N ALA A 207 -16.15 -12.93 -0.60
CA ALA A 207 -15.73 -11.54 -0.59
C ALA A 207 -14.38 -11.34 0.12
N ALA A 208 -14.18 -11.99 1.26
CA ALA A 208 -12.91 -11.92 1.99
C ALA A 208 -11.73 -12.47 1.18
N TRP A 209 -11.89 -13.62 0.50
CA TRP A 209 -10.85 -14.19 -0.35
C TRP A 209 -10.58 -13.34 -1.59
N ALA A 210 -11.60 -12.78 -2.23
CA ALA A 210 -11.44 -11.88 -3.37
C ALA A 210 -10.62 -10.63 -2.97
N THR A 211 -10.92 -10.07 -1.80
CA THR A 211 -10.17 -8.96 -1.21
C THR A 211 -8.71 -9.33 -0.97
N VAL A 212 -8.44 -10.48 -0.34
CA VAL A 212 -7.06 -10.95 -0.07
C VAL A 212 -6.29 -11.14 -1.38
N ILE A 213 -6.88 -11.78 -2.39
CA ILE A 213 -6.22 -12.01 -3.68
C ILE A 213 -5.91 -10.68 -4.37
N GLY A 214 -6.81 -9.70 -4.35
CA GLY A 214 -6.56 -8.35 -4.87
C GLY A 214 -5.41 -7.65 -4.15
N GLN A 215 -5.35 -7.75 -2.81
CA GLN A 215 -4.28 -7.20 -1.98
C GLN A 215 -2.94 -7.87 -2.27
N VAL A 216 -2.92 -9.21 -2.37
CA VAL A 216 -1.72 -9.99 -2.72
C VAL A 216 -1.22 -9.59 -4.11
N ALA A 217 -2.10 -9.51 -5.11
CA ALA A 217 -1.72 -9.10 -6.45
C ALA A 217 -1.07 -7.71 -6.47
N SER A 218 -1.68 -6.74 -5.82
CA SER A 218 -1.12 -5.38 -5.71
C SER A 218 0.20 -5.35 -4.94
N GLY A 219 0.30 -6.05 -3.81
CA GLY A 219 1.52 -6.14 -3.00
C GLY A 219 2.68 -6.82 -3.75
N VAL A 220 2.38 -7.91 -4.48
CA VAL A 220 3.37 -8.59 -5.33
C VAL A 220 3.88 -7.67 -6.44
N LEU A 221 3.03 -6.87 -7.07
CA LEU A 221 3.45 -5.90 -8.08
C LEU A 221 4.39 -4.84 -7.49
N VAL A 222 4.16 -4.40 -6.26
CA VAL A 222 5.09 -3.50 -5.54
C VAL A 222 6.44 -4.19 -5.32
N ILE A 223 6.46 -5.48 -4.89
CA ILE A 223 7.70 -6.24 -4.74
C ILE A 223 8.42 -6.37 -6.09
N VAL A 224 7.70 -6.72 -7.15
CA VAL A 224 8.26 -6.83 -8.52
C VAL A 224 8.88 -5.50 -8.96
N TYR A 225 8.26 -4.37 -8.63
CA TYR A 225 8.84 -3.06 -8.90
C TYR A 225 10.21 -2.91 -8.28
N PHE A 226 10.33 -3.15 -6.98
CA PHE A 226 11.60 -3.00 -6.27
C PHE A 226 12.65 -4.05 -6.66
N CYS A 227 12.24 -5.20 -7.20
CA CYS A 227 13.17 -6.20 -7.73
C CYS A 227 13.69 -5.86 -9.14
N LYS A 228 12.84 -5.34 -10.04
CA LYS A 228 13.14 -5.24 -11.48
C LYS A 228 13.10 -3.83 -12.07
N PHE A 229 12.22 -2.96 -11.57
CA PHE A 229 11.89 -1.69 -12.20
C PHE A 229 12.30 -0.46 -11.39
N ARG A 230 12.86 -0.64 -10.20
CA ARG A 230 13.33 0.44 -9.35
C ARG A 230 14.38 1.29 -10.05
N LYS A 231 14.34 2.59 -9.78
CA LYS A 231 15.33 3.57 -10.23
C LYS A 231 16.33 3.93 -9.14
N MET A 232 15.94 3.68 -7.88
CA MET A 232 16.80 3.84 -6.71
C MET A 232 17.79 2.69 -6.57
N TYR A 233 18.95 2.95 -5.99
CA TYR A 233 19.90 1.90 -5.60
C TYR A 233 19.39 1.25 -4.30
N LEU A 234 19.11 -0.04 -4.31
CA LEU A 234 18.67 -0.81 -3.14
C LEU A 234 19.50 -2.09 -3.05
N SER A 235 20.31 -2.22 -2.01
CA SER A 235 21.02 -3.46 -1.70
C SER A 235 20.24 -4.27 -0.65
N GLY A 236 20.48 -5.59 -0.57
CA GLY A 236 19.83 -6.43 0.44
C GLY A 236 20.13 -6.01 1.88
N GLU A 237 21.25 -5.34 2.14
CA GLU A 237 21.60 -4.82 3.46
C GLU A 237 20.74 -3.59 3.86
N MET A 238 20.28 -2.83 2.89
CA MET A 238 19.41 -1.65 3.11
C MET A 238 17.98 -2.05 3.48
N LEU A 239 17.58 -3.29 3.21
CA LEU A 239 16.30 -3.86 3.65
C LEU A 239 16.30 -4.28 5.13
N LYS A 240 17.44 -4.26 5.81
CA LYS A 240 17.47 -4.46 7.28
C LYS A 240 16.97 -3.19 7.95
N PRO A 241 15.89 -3.26 8.76
CA PRO A 241 15.34 -2.08 9.40
C PRO A 241 16.37 -1.48 10.37
N LYS A 242 16.75 -0.21 10.14
CA LYS A 242 17.62 0.54 11.03
C LYS A 242 16.80 1.46 11.91
N LEU A 243 16.92 1.32 13.22
CA LEU A 243 16.15 2.08 14.21
C LEU A 243 16.32 3.61 14.04
N SER A 244 17.53 4.05 13.63
CA SER A 244 17.81 5.46 13.35
C SER A 244 17.00 6.00 12.17
N TYR A 245 16.78 5.18 11.13
CA TYR A 245 15.95 5.57 9.98
C TYR A 245 14.46 5.48 10.30
N LEU A 246 14.06 4.53 11.14
CA LEU A 246 12.68 4.42 11.62
C LEU A 246 12.26 5.68 12.40
N GLY A 247 13.13 6.20 13.27
CA GLY A 247 12.91 7.46 13.96
C GLY A 247 12.70 8.65 13.02
N ALA A 248 13.48 8.73 11.94
CA ALA A 248 13.32 9.77 10.93
C ALA A 248 12.04 9.61 10.08
N ILE A 249 11.57 8.37 9.85
CA ILE A 249 10.35 8.09 9.11
C ILE A 249 9.10 8.50 9.90
N ILE A 250 9.13 8.38 11.23
CA ILE A 250 7.98 8.62 12.12
C ILE A 250 7.91 10.10 12.58
N SER A 251 9.03 10.82 12.55
CA SER A 251 9.10 12.24 12.95
C SER A 251 8.64 13.18 11.84
#